data_a25dc87a2e964a09831a1852da465e8b
#
_entry.id   a25dc87a2e964a09831a1852da465e8b
#
_cell.length_a   1.000
_cell.length_b   1.000
_cell.length_c   1.000
_cell.angle_alpha   90.00
_cell.angle_beta   90.00
_cell.angle_gamma   90.00
#
_symmetry.space_group_name_H-M   'P 1'
#
loop_
_entity.id
_entity.type
_entity.pdbx_description
1 polymer ?
#
loop_
_entity_poly.entity_id
_entity_poly.type
_entity_poly.pdbx_seq_one_letter_code
_entity_poly.pdbx_strand_id
1 'polypeptide(L)'
;MARSKDIENVFIIGGSKLYREAIEKDLVDVYFEDAVKTGLQDRDYDTFYEDDENEYPNRYAYNFSDLVYMTKEDKNVYPTILYKDSYYTYIDEYCRYLNDYNYLRLLCDIINYGETKHTRAGDTLSLFNRQIEFDLREGLPILTTKKVYSKGCINELLWMIHGGDNIKYLIEHNTHIWDDDAYRYYKQLVKDKTVTTKGVSDLSKEEFLDKVLKEELLYYVEDGYTMSYQFGDLGPIYGKQWTDWNGVNQIDELIYKLKNNPDDRRLMVSAWNVGELKDMALPPCHYVSQWYVNEMSHEDRVKEYEKMLGSSYNIVPESITKEKLDEENVPHQYLSCMWIQRSVDTCLGLPFDILSYSIFLSLVAHICNMVPYKLIGQLGDTHIYKNQLEVAKQQLWRNPFKYKPPKLVLNKEIKNIYDFTEDDIKIVGYESYPPLKYKLSVGL
;
A
#
# COMPACT_ATOMS: atom_id res chain seq x y z
N MET A 1 32.71 6.06 -26.24
CA MET A 1 32.42 5.42 -24.92
C MET A 1 33.74 4.93 -24.35
N ALA A 2 34.16 5.49 -23.24
CA ALA A 2 35.34 5.00 -22.52
C ALA A 2 34.85 3.97 -21.48
N ARG A 3 35.22 2.70 -21.65
CA ARG A 3 35.11 1.70 -20.59
C ARG A 3 36.50 1.62 -19.94
N SER A 4 36.65 2.14 -18.74
CA SER A 4 37.80 1.81 -17.89
C SER A 4 37.31 0.87 -16.79
N LYS A 5 38.16 -0.05 -16.38
CA LYS A 5 37.83 -1.08 -15.36
C LYS A 5 37.50 -0.51 -13.97
N ASP A 6 37.74 0.79 -13.77
CA ASP A 6 37.61 1.46 -12.47
C ASP A 6 36.46 2.50 -12.43
N ILE A 7 35.63 2.58 -13.48
CA ILE A 7 34.47 3.49 -13.53
C ILE A 7 33.20 2.69 -13.18
N GLU A 8 32.62 2.94 -12.01
CA GLU A 8 31.38 2.30 -11.58
C GLU A 8 30.14 2.93 -12.21
N ASN A 9 30.20 4.21 -12.56
CA ASN A 9 29.07 4.93 -13.14
C ASN A 9 29.51 5.70 -14.38
N VAL A 10 28.78 5.53 -15.48
CA VAL A 10 28.98 6.29 -16.72
C VAL A 10 27.71 7.11 -16.96
N PHE A 11 27.87 8.43 -17.01
CA PHE A 11 26.79 9.33 -17.37
C PHE A 11 26.86 9.61 -18.87
N ILE A 12 25.75 9.47 -19.57
CA ILE A 12 25.63 9.80 -20.98
C ILE A 12 24.97 11.17 -21.08
N ILE A 13 25.76 12.16 -21.46
CA ILE A 13 25.28 13.53 -21.70
C ILE A 13 25.37 13.79 -23.19
N GLY A 14 24.22 14.06 -23.84
CA GLY A 14 24.19 14.31 -25.28
C GLY A 14 22.81 14.47 -25.86
N GLY A 15 22.73 14.67 -27.16
CA GLY A 15 21.44 14.84 -27.86
C GLY A 15 20.66 13.52 -28.02
N SER A 16 19.41 13.62 -28.45
CA SER A 16 18.44 12.53 -28.60
C SER A 16 18.96 11.26 -29.27
N LYS A 17 19.83 11.40 -30.27
CA LYS A 17 20.44 10.25 -30.98
C LYS A 17 21.34 9.42 -30.08
N LEU A 18 22.11 10.05 -29.19
CA LEU A 18 23.01 9.36 -28.26
C LEU A 18 22.24 8.65 -27.16
N TYR A 19 21.16 9.25 -26.68
CA TYR A 19 20.28 8.63 -25.70
C TYR A 19 19.56 7.40 -26.26
N ARG A 20 19.01 7.51 -27.50
CA ARG A 20 18.39 6.38 -28.19
C ARG A 20 19.37 5.20 -28.32
N GLU A 21 20.58 5.45 -28.80
CA GLU A 21 21.60 4.42 -28.95
C GLU A 21 22.00 3.77 -27.60
N ALA A 22 22.00 4.53 -26.51
CA ALA A 22 22.29 4.03 -25.19
C ALA A 22 21.17 3.15 -24.63
N ILE A 23 19.90 3.52 -24.86
CA ILE A 23 18.71 2.76 -24.45
C ILE A 23 18.61 1.47 -25.29
N GLU A 24 18.73 1.57 -26.63
CA GLU A 24 18.67 0.41 -27.53
C GLU A 24 19.78 -0.64 -27.24
N LYS A 25 20.91 -0.19 -26.72
CA LYS A 25 22.04 -1.07 -26.35
C LYS A 25 22.01 -1.53 -24.89
N ASP A 26 20.92 -1.26 -24.17
CA ASP A 26 20.76 -1.61 -22.74
C ASP A 26 21.95 -1.14 -21.87
N LEU A 27 22.45 0.08 -22.16
CA LEU A 27 23.61 0.67 -21.49
C LEU A 27 23.20 1.64 -20.36
N VAL A 28 21.89 1.78 -20.11
CA VAL A 28 21.34 2.71 -19.13
C VAL A 28 20.56 1.93 -18.10
N ASP A 29 21.09 1.85 -16.89
CA ASP A 29 20.42 1.20 -15.76
C ASP A 29 19.29 2.06 -15.19
N VAL A 30 19.40 3.39 -15.31
CA VAL A 30 18.42 4.37 -14.86
C VAL A 30 18.33 5.50 -15.87
N TYR A 31 17.12 5.81 -16.32
CA TYR A 31 16.85 6.90 -17.24
C TYR A 31 16.09 8.01 -16.52
N PHE A 32 16.63 9.23 -16.54
CA PHE A 32 15.96 10.44 -16.07
C PHE A 32 15.78 11.35 -17.28
N GLU A 33 14.55 11.54 -17.69
CA GLU A 33 14.20 12.55 -18.67
C GLU A 33 13.60 13.75 -17.96
N ASP A 34 14.32 14.85 -18.01
CA ASP A 34 13.86 16.13 -17.47
C ASP A 34 13.38 16.99 -18.65
N ALA A 35 12.10 17.36 -18.68
CA ALA A 35 11.49 18.17 -19.72
C ALA A 35 11.26 19.63 -19.21
N VAL A 36 11.77 20.77 -19.78
CA VAL A 36 11.54 22.19 -19.39
C VAL A 36 10.55 22.89 -20.33
N LYS A 37 9.47 23.42 -19.80
CA LYS A 37 8.59 24.31 -20.54
C LYS A 37 9.29 25.66 -20.67
N THR A 38 10.06 25.86 -21.74
CA THR A 38 10.60 27.20 -22.04
C THR A 38 9.62 27.92 -22.95
N GLY A 39 9.25 29.15 -22.57
CA GLY A 39 8.52 30.08 -23.44
C GLY A 39 9.39 30.66 -24.55
N LEU A 40 10.43 29.96 -25.00
CA LEU A 40 11.34 30.34 -26.06
C LEU A 40 10.81 29.84 -27.40
N GLN A 41 10.76 30.75 -28.36
CA GLN A 41 10.31 30.47 -29.72
C GLN A 41 11.28 29.52 -30.45
N ASP A 42 10.73 28.66 -31.30
CA ASP A 42 11.23 27.57 -32.13
C ASP A 42 12.51 27.78 -32.98
N ARG A 43 13.56 28.44 -32.52
CA ARG A 43 14.67 28.75 -33.42
C ARG A 43 16.03 28.13 -33.11
N ASP A 44 16.22 27.45 -31.98
CA ASP A 44 17.57 27.04 -31.57
C ASP A 44 17.77 25.56 -31.20
N TYR A 45 16.87 24.65 -31.64
CA TYR A 45 17.05 23.21 -31.40
C TYR A 45 17.08 22.41 -32.68
N ASP A 46 18.24 21.85 -33.01
CA ASP A 46 18.46 21.11 -34.28
C ASP A 46 17.93 19.67 -34.28
N THR A 47 17.38 19.15 -33.19
CA THR A 47 16.82 17.78 -33.20
C THR A 47 15.74 17.58 -32.14
N PHE A 48 14.51 17.38 -32.57
CA PHE A 48 13.44 16.83 -31.77
C PHE A 48 13.42 15.31 -31.90
N TYR A 49 13.03 14.63 -30.83
CA TYR A 49 12.72 13.23 -30.84
C TYR A 49 11.40 13.06 -31.59
N GLU A 50 11.43 12.51 -32.80
CA GLU A 50 10.22 12.05 -33.49
C GLU A 50 9.86 10.67 -32.95
N ASP A 51 8.98 10.65 -31.94
CA ASP A 51 8.27 9.44 -31.58
C ASP A 51 6.89 9.43 -32.24
N ASP A 52 6.41 8.23 -32.52
CA ASP A 52 5.07 8.00 -33.06
C ASP A 52 4.01 8.81 -32.32
N GLU A 53 3.31 9.70 -32.98
CA GLU A 53 2.36 10.68 -32.47
C GLU A 53 1.18 10.08 -31.67
N ASN A 54 1.12 8.75 -31.53
CA ASN A 54 -0.04 8.03 -31.00
C ASN A 54 0.11 7.51 -29.55
N GLU A 55 1.30 7.56 -28.93
CA GLU A 55 1.45 6.99 -27.59
C GLU A 55 1.55 8.00 -26.44
N TYR A 56 1.97 9.27 -26.69
CA TYR A 56 2.13 10.27 -25.61
C TYR A 56 1.90 11.71 -26.09
N PRO A 57 0.73 12.29 -25.89
CA PRO A 57 0.34 13.56 -26.54
C PRO A 57 0.96 14.85 -25.98
N ASN A 58 1.86 14.86 -25.01
CA ASN A 58 2.41 16.10 -24.46
C ASN A 58 3.84 15.94 -23.91
N ARG A 59 4.84 15.87 -24.79
CA ARG A 59 6.26 15.90 -24.38
C ARG A 59 6.88 17.28 -24.55
N TYR A 60 7.67 17.70 -23.58
CA TYR A 60 8.39 18.98 -23.55
C TYR A 60 9.89 18.73 -23.33
N ALA A 61 10.78 19.51 -23.96
CA ALA A 61 12.24 19.36 -23.87
C ALA A 61 12.83 20.29 -22.78
N TYR A 62 13.94 19.89 -22.15
CA TYR A 62 14.51 20.53 -20.96
C TYR A 62 16.00 20.87 -21.06
N ASN A 63 16.46 21.79 -20.20
CA ASN A 63 17.82 22.27 -20.14
C ASN A 63 18.56 21.66 -18.92
N PHE A 64 19.69 20.98 -19.16
CA PHE A 64 20.43 20.09 -18.24
C PHE A 64 21.38 20.82 -17.27
N SER A 65 21.26 22.12 -17.05
CA SER A 65 22.28 22.88 -16.30
C SER A 65 22.34 22.63 -14.79
N ASP A 66 21.42 21.83 -14.21
CA ASP A 66 21.24 21.69 -12.76
C ASP A 66 21.35 20.25 -12.23
N LEU A 67 21.97 19.32 -12.96
CA LEU A 67 22.28 17.96 -12.46
C LEU A 67 23.42 18.03 -11.43
N VAL A 68 23.12 17.63 -10.20
CA VAL A 68 24.11 17.49 -9.14
C VAL A 68 24.86 16.17 -9.31
N TYR A 69 26.16 16.23 -9.48
CA TYR A 69 27.03 15.08 -9.59
C TYR A 69 27.20 14.40 -8.22
N MET A 70 27.00 13.09 -8.19
CA MET A 70 27.35 12.27 -7.03
C MET A 70 28.68 11.58 -7.30
N THR A 71 29.67 11.78 -6.46
CA THR A 71 30.96 11.09 -6.54
C THR A 71 31.01 9.91 -5.58
N LYS A 72 31.89 8.94 -5.87
CA LYS A 72 32.13 7.76 -5.03
C LYS A 72 32.58 8.11 -3.59
N GLU A 73 33.04 9.33 -3.36
CA GLU A 73 33.49 9.83 -2.06
C GLU A 73 32.33 10.24 -1.15
N ASP A 74 31.17 10.56 -1.71
CA ASP A 74 29.96 10.90 -0.97
C ASP A 74 29.19 9.64 -0.55
N LYS A 75 29.82 8.79 0.26
CA LYS A 75 29.24 7.53 0.76
C LYS A 75 27.91 7.66 1.52
N ASN A 76 27.46 8.87 1.80
CA ASN A 76 26.26 9.19 2.56
C ASN A 76 25.18 9.90 1.74
N VAL A 77 25.38 10.14 0.45
CA VAL A 77 24.37 10.79 -0.41
C VAL A 77 23.74 9.72 -1.28
N TYR A 78 22.50 9.44 -1.02
CA TYR A 78 21.65 8.61 -1.88
C TYR A 78 21.15 9.45 -3.05
N PRO A 79 20.66 8.85 -4.15
CA PRO A 79 20.09 9.61 -5.24
C PRO A 79 18.97 10.48 -4.67
N THR A 80 19.35 11.63 -4.17
CA THR A 80 18.43 12.67 -3.82
C THR A 80 17.94 13.16 -5.15
N ILE A 81 16.69 12.98 -5.45
CA ILE A 81 16.04 13.77 -6.48
C ILE A 81 16.07 15.18 -5.92
N LEU A 82 17.12 15.93 -6.25
CA LEU A 82 17.28 17.32 -5.82
C LEU A 82 16.38 18.16 -6.69
N TYR A 83 15.33 18.67 -6.08
CA TYR A 83 14.40 19.59 -6.68
C TYR A 83 14.80 21.02 -6.30
N LYS A 84 14.93 21.90 -7.29
CA LYS A 84 14.81 23.32 -7.08
C LYS A 84 13.31 23.68 -7.03
N ASP A 85 12.93 24.56 -6.12
CA ASP A 85 11.55 24.89 -5.73
C ASP A 85 10.53 25.18 -6.87
N SER A 86 10.99 25.48 -8.08
CA SER A 86 10.12 25.80 -9.23
C SER A 86 9.70 24.59 -10.07
N TYR A 87 10.28 23.41 -9.87
CA TYR A 87 10.03 22.19 -10.65
C TYR A 87 9.10 21.18 -9.96
N TYR A 88 8.80 21.40 -8.69
CA TYR A 88 7.99 20.51 -7.86
C TYR A 88 6.61 20.20 -8.44
N THR A 89 5.97 21.19 -9.05
CA THR A 89 4.57 21.07 -9.45
C THR A 89 4.34 20.11 -10.61
N TYR A 90 5.22 20.04 -11.57
CA TYR A 90 4.96 19.27 -12.81
C TYR A 90 5.37 17.80 -12.66
N ILE A 91 6.54 17.51 -12.11
CA ILE A 91 6.96 16.12 -11.84
C ILE A 91 6.07 15.50 -10.76
N ASP A 92 5.73 16.26 -9.71
CA ASP A 92 4.76 15.81 -8.70
C ASP A 92 3.38 15.53 -9.31
N GLU A 93 2.95 16.27 -10.32
CA GLU A 93 1.65 16.05 -10.97
C GLU A 93 1.66 14.81 -11.85
N TYR A 94 2.73 14.55 -12.58
CA TYR A 94 2.89 13.35 -13.43
C TYR A 94 3.27 12.10 -12.63
N CYS A 95 4.14 12.23 -11.65
CA CYS A 95 4.61 11.11 -10.80
C CYS A 95 3.67 10.82 -9.62
N ARG A 96 2.72 11.69 -9.32
CA ARG A 96 1.78 11.55 -8.21
C ARG A 96 0.99 10.23 -8.25
N TYR A 97 0.81 9.67 -9.42
CA TYR A 97 0.05 8.44 -9.65
C TYR A 97 0.91 7.18 -9.80
N LEU A 98 2.23 7.30 -9.71
CA LEU A 98 3.13 6.16 -9.85
C LEU A 98 3.39 5.52 -8.48
N ASN A 99 2.76 4.40 -8.23
CA ASN A 99 2.70 3.71 -6.94
C ASN A 99 4.06 3.57 -6.24
N ASP A 100 5.05 3.03 -6.95
CA ASP A 100 6.39 2.82 -6.39
C ASP A 100 7.16 4.12 -6.16
N TYR A 101 6.94 5.14 -6.99
CA TYR A 101 7.63 6.43 -6.84
C TYR A 101 7.29 7.09 -5.51
N ASN A 102 6.01 7.18 -5.15
CA ASN A 102 5.57 7.77 -3.88
C ASN A 102 6.15 7.01 -2.68
N TYR A 103 6.21 5.69 -2.76
CA TYR A 103 6.80 4.87 -1.72
C TYR A 103 8.32 5.05 -1.62
N LEU A 104 9.06 5.04 -2.75
CA LEU A 104 10.51 5.25 -2.75
C LEU A 104 10.88 6.66 -2.27
N ARG A 105 10.08 7.67 -2.63
CA ARG A 105 10.25 9.03 -2.11
C ARG A 105 10.14 9.06 -0.59
N LEU A 106 9.14 8.38 -0.02
CA LEU A 106 8.98 8.26 1.43
C LEU A 106 10.19 7.56 2.08
N LEU A 107 10.69 6.45 1.49
CA LEU A 107 11.92 5.79 1.96
C LEU A 107 13.11 6.74 1.94
N CYS A 108 13.28 7.48 0.85
CA CYS A 108 14.36 8.46 0.67
C CYS A 108 14.28 9.56 1.74
N ASP A 109 13.10 10.11 1.97
CA ASP A 109 12.88 11.14 2.99
C ASP A 109 13.26 10.65 4.39
N ILE A 110 12.86 9.43 4.76
CA ILE A 110 13.20 8.86 6.08
C ILE A 110 14.71 8.64 6.22
N ILE A 111 15.37 8.15 5.18
CA ILE A 111 16.81 7.88 5.21
C ILE A 111 17.60 9.18 5.34
N ASN A 112 17.19 10.25 4.65
CA ASN A 112 17.93 11.52 4.59
C ASN A 112 17.59 12.48 5.75
N TYR A 113 16.35 12.48 6.21
CA TYR A 113 15.85 13.48 7.15
C TYR A 113 15.30 12.87 8.45
N GLY A 114 15.25 11.53 8.58
CA GLY A 114 14.75 10.84 9.75
C GLY A 114 15.65 11.05 10.97
N GLU A 115 15.01 11.31 12.10
CA GLU A 115 15.69 11.38 13.39
C GLU A 115 15.80 10.00 14.03
N THR A 116 16.93 9.76 14.74
CA THR A 116 17.11 8.50 15.47
C THR A 116 16.19 8.45 16.68
N LYS A 117 15.40 7.39 16.78
CA LYS A 117 14.63 7.03 17.97
C LYS A 117 15.05 5.68 18.51
N HIS A 118 15.11 5.58 19.84
CA HIS A 118 15.33 4.34 20.57
C HIS A 118 13.99 3.74 20.97
N THR A 119 13.66 2.60 20.43
CA THR A 119 12.37 1.94 20.69
C THR A 119 12.56 0.56 21.32
N ARG A 120 11.50 0.00 21.86
CA ARG A 120 11.52 -1.37 22.41
C ARG A 120 11.96 -2.42 21.38
N ALA A 121 11.62 -2.23 20.12
CA ALA A 121 11.94 -3.14 19.03
C ALA A 121 13.30 -2.85 18.34
N GLY A 122 14.02 -1.83 18.79
CA GLY A 122 15.32 -1.41 18.26
C GLY A 122 15.35 0.05 17.82
N ASP A 123 16.52 0.50 17.40
CA ASP A 123 16.71 1.85 16.89
C ASP A 123 16.07 2.04 15.52
N THR A 124 15.44 3.19 15.32
CA THR A 124 14.84 3.60 14.05
C THR A 124 15.37 4.95 13.57
N LEU A 125 15.26 5.19 12.26
CA LEU A 125 15.14 6.53 11.70
C LEU A 125 13.66 6.81 11.49
N SER A 126 13.16 7.95 11.95
CA SER A 126 11.74 8.27 11.98
C SER A 126 11.45 9.68 11.53
N LEU A 127 10.36 9.84 10.79
CA LEU A 127 9.71 11.12 10.51
C LEU A 127 8.28 11.08 11.04
N PHE A 128 7.80 12.22 11.53
CA PHE A 128 6.43 12.33 12.02
C PHE A 128 5.54 13.06 11.00
N ASN A 129 4.32 12.53 10.83
CA ASN A 129 3.31 13.08 9.92
C ASN A 129 3.76 13.10 8.45
N ARG A 130 3.57 11.98 7.77
CA ARG A 130 3.75 11.83 6.33
C ARG A 130 2.42 11.46 5.68
N GLN A 131 2.28 11.85 4.41
CA GLN A 131 1.15 11.45 3.58
C GLN A 131 1.66 10.71 2.35
N ILE A 132 0.92 9.68 1.95
CA ILE A 132 1.11 8.96 0.69
C ILE A 132 -0.24 8.83 0.01
N GLU A 133 -0.28 9.00 -1.32
CA GLU A 133 -1.52 8.97 -2.09
C GLU A 133 -1.36 8.11 -3.35
N PHE A 134 -2.43 7.40 -3.71
CA PHE A 134 -2.51 6.53 -4.90
C PHE A 134 -3.84 6.77 -5.62
N ASP A 135 -3.81 6.72 -6.96
CA ASP A 135 -5.01 6.72 -7.79
C ASP A 135 -5.27 5.29 -8.32
N LEU A 136 -6.32 4.64 -7.83
CA LEU A 136 -6.62 3.26 -8.21
C LEU A 136 -7.11 3.12 -9.65
N ARG A 137 -7.43 4.22 -10.33
CA ARG A 137 -7.79 4.21 -11.76
C ARG A 137 -6.58 3.88 -12.65
N GLU A 138 -5.37 4.19 -12.17
CA GLU A 138 -4.10 3.87 -12.84
C GLU A 138 -3.66 2.40 -12.63
N GLY A 139 -4.30 1.68 -11.72
CA GLY A 139 -4.05 0.29 -11.39
C GLY A 139 -3.95 0.05 -9.89
N LEU A 140 -3.78 -1.21 -9.50
CA LEU A 140 -3.66 -1.59 -8.10
C LEU A 140 -2.30 -1.13 -7.54
N PRO A 141 -2.27 -0.34 -6.45
CA PRO A 141 -1.02 0.12 -5.84
C PRO A 141 -0.33 -0.97 -5.01
N ILE A 142 0.18 -1.98 -5.68
CA ILE A 142 1.09 -2.98 -5.13
C ILE A 142 2.52 -2.67 -5.60
N LEU A 143 3.50 -2.69 -4.69
CA LEU A 143 4.87 -2.36 -5.04
C LEU A 143 5.43 -3.33 -6.08
N THR A 144 6.13 -2.77 -7.08
CA THR A 144 6.87 -3.51 -8.09
C THR A 144 8.38 -3.48 -7.86
N THR A 145 8.88 -2.51 -7.10
CA THR A 145 10.31 -2.42 -6.71
C THR A 145 10.75 -3.50 -5.74
N LYS A 146 9.83 -4.20 -5.12
CA LYS A 146 10.04 -5.49 -4.45
C LYS A 146 8.80 -6.35 -4.56
N LYS A 147 8.96 -7.67 -4.56
CA LYS A 147 7.81 -8.58 -4.54
C LYS A 147 7.09 -8.50 -3.21
N VAL A 148 5.77 -8.30 -3.25
CA VAL A 148 4.85 -8.33 -2.11
C VAL A 148 4.09 -9.66 -2.12
N TYR A 149 3.93 -10.30 -0.96
CA TYR A 149 3.15 -11.54 -0.82
C TYR A 149 1.66 -11.21 -0.72
N SER A 150 1.02 -11.05 -1.87
CA SER A 150 -0.37 -10.58 -1.98
C SER A 150 -1.39 -11.56 -1.41
N LYS A 151 -1.15 -12.87 -1.51
CA LYS A 151 -2.05 -13.88 -0.98
C LYS A 151 -2.24 -13.73 0.54
N GLY A 152 -1.15 -13.57 1.28
CA GLY A 152 -1.22 -13.33 2.73
C GLY A 152 -1.97 -12.06 3.09
N CYS A 153 -1.79 -10.99 2.31
CA CYS A 153 -2.50 -9.73 2.49
C CYS A 153 -4.02 -9.88 2.26
N ILE A 154 -4.42 -10.60 1.21
CA ILE A 154 -5.84 -10.88 0.93
C ILE A 154 -6.48 -11.69 2.07
N ASN A 155 -5.81 -12.75 2.52
CA ASN A 155 -6.32 -13.60 3.60
C ASN A 155 -6.44 -12.84 4.92
N GLU A 156 -5.46 -11.99 5.26
CA GLU A 156 -5.54 -11.14 6.45
C GLU A 156 -6.69 -10.15 6.37
N LEU A 157 -6.87 -9.47 5.22
CA LEU A 157 -7.98 -8.54 5.03
C LEU A 157 -9.35 -9.25 5.16
N LEU A 158 -9.52 -10.40 4.50
CA LEU A 158 -10.75 -11.18 4.60
C LEU A 158 -11.01 -11.64 6.04
N TRP A 159 -9.97 -12.09 6.74
CA TRP A 159 -10.07 -12.43 8.15
C TRP A 159 -10.53 -11.24 9.00
N MET A 160 -9.99 -10.03 8.80
CA MET A 160 -10.45 -8.83 9.49
C MET A 160 -11.90 -8.47 9.13
N ILE A 161 -12.30 -8.54 7.86
CA ILE A 161 -13.66 -8.25 7.40
C ILE A 161 -14.67 -9.21 8.07
N HIS A 162 -14.30 -10.48 8.30
CA HIS A 162 -15.14 -11.46 8.97
C HIS A 162 -15.09 -11.39 10.50
N GLY A 163 -14.47 -10.37 11.08
CA GLY A 163 -14.40 -10.19 12.53
C GLY A 163 -13.39 -11.07 13.23
N GLY A 164 -12.40 -11.57 12.49
CA GLY A 164 -11.38 -12.46 13.02
C GLY A 164 -10.55 -11.84 14.14
N ASP A 165 -10.35 -12.61 15.20
CA ASP A 165 -9.54 -12.31 16.38
C ASP A 165 -8.65 -13.48 16.79
N ASN A 166 -8.82 -14.67 16.16
CA ASN A 166 -7.98 -15.85 16.35
C ASN A 166 -7.20 -16.20 15.08
N ILE A 167 -5.92 -16.54 15.23
CA ILE A 167 -4.99 -16.76 14.10
C ILE A 167 -5.17 -18.10 13.38
N LYS A 168 -6.05 -19.01 13.83
CA LYS A 168 -6.25 -20.32 13.21
C LYS A 168 -6.53 -20.22 11.71
N TYR A 169 -7.48 -19.37 11.34
CA TYR A 169 -7.82 -19.13 9.91
C TYR A 169 -6.58 -18.73 9.11
N LEU A 170 -5.75 -17.85 9.64
CA LEU A 170 -4.55 -17.37 8.96
C LEU A 170 -3.53 -18.51 8.75
N ILE A 171 -3.31 -19.35 9.77
CA ILE A 171 -2.41 -20.51 9.67
C ILE A 171 -2.91 -21.50 8.62
N GLU A 172 -4.21 -21.82 8.61
CA GLU A 172 -4.84 -22.71 7.63
C GLU A 172 -4.71 -22.19 6.19
N HIS A 173 -4.61 -20.85 6.02
CA HIS A 173 -4.38 -20.19 4.73
C HIS A 173 -2.90 -19.83 4.48
N ASN A 174 -1.97 -20.47 5.21
CA ASN A 174 -0.52 -20.24 5.10
C ASN A 174 -0.10 -18.76 5.23
N THR A 175 -0.71 -18.06 6.19
CA THR A 175 -0.46 -16.66 6.51
C THR A 175 0.02 -16.56 7.95
N HIS A 176 1.34 -16.31 8.16
CA HIS A 176 2.02 -16.45 9.44
C HIS A 176 2.46 -15.13 10.08
N ILE A 177 1.87 -14.02 9.65
CA ILE A 177 2.28 -12.67 10.06
C ILE A 177 1.92 -12.35 11.52
N TRP A 178 0.92 -13.04 12.09
CA TRP A 178 0.46 -12.86 13.47
C TRP A 178 0.96 -13.92 14.46
N ASP A 179 1.69 -14.93 14.01
CA ASP A 179 2.13 -16.05 14.86
C ASP A 179 2.96 -15.61 16.06
N ASP A 180 3.89 -14.67 15.84
CA ASP A 180 4.78 -14.17 16.90
C ASP A 180 4.02 -13.30 17.92
N ASP A 181 3.06 -12.52 17.46
CA ASP A 181 2.24 -11.68 18.33
C ASP A 181 1.29 -12.54 19.18
N ALA A 182 0.65 -13.53 18.59
CA ALA A 182 -0.21 -14.47 19.32
C ALA A 182 0.59 -15.30 20.34
N TYR A 183 1.78 -15.78 19.95
CA TYR A 183 2.65 -16.51 20.85
C TYR A 183 3.15 -15.65 22.02
N ARG A 184 3.52 -14.40 21.73
CA ARG A 184 3.91 -13.42 22.78
C ARG A 184 2.75 -13.13 23.73
N TYR A 185 1.54 -12.94 23.22
CA TYR A 185 0.35 -12.70 24.02
C TYR A 185 0.05 -13.88 24.96
N TYR A 186 0.09 -15.11 24.43
CA TYR A 186 0.00 -16.32 25.23
C TYR A 186 1.07 -16.38 26.34
N LYS A 187 2.34 -16.13 26.02
CA LYS A 187 3.44 -16.14 27.01
C LYS A 187 3.22 -15.08 28.11
N GLN A 188 2.70 -13.92 27.75
CA GLN A 188 2.37 -12.87 28.71
C GLN A 188 1.21 -13.31 29.63
N LEU A 189 0.16 -13.89 29.06
CA LEU A 189 -0.97 -14.42 29.81
C LEU A 189 -0.52 -15.48 30.82
N VAL A 190 0.28 -16.45 30.41
CA VAL A 190 0.81 -17.51 31.29
C VAL A 190 1.70 -16.95 32.40
N LYS A 191 2.43 -15.86 32.12
CA LYS A 191 3.29 -15.19 33.12
C LYS A 191 2.48 -14.41 34.16
N ASP A 192 1.43 -13.72 33.71
CA ASP A 192 0.69 -12.75 34.53
C ASP A 192 -0.51 -13.37 35.26
N LYS A 193 -1.03 -14.49 34.79
CA LYS A 193 -2.24 -15.13 35.33
C LYS A 193 -1.91 -16.46 36.04
N THR A 194 -2.77 -16.84 36.98
CA THR A 194 -2.69 -18.16 37.60
C THR A 194 -3.31 -19.22 36.71
N VAL A 195 -2.50 -19.87 35.88
CA VAL A 195 -2.94 -20.89 34.93
C VAL A 195 -3.23 -22.20 35.65
N THR A 196 -4.42 -22.78 35.40
CA THR A 196 -4.87 -24.04 36.00
C THR A 196 -4.73 -25.24 35.05
N THR A 197 -4.62 -24.99 33.74
CA THR A 197 -4.36 -26.05 32.76
C THR A 197 -2.94 -26.57 32.88
N LYS A 198 -2.80 -27.88 33.02
CA LYS A 198 -1.49 -28.52 33.19
C LYS A 198 -0.72 -28.63 31.89
N GLY A 199 0.61 -28.48 31.97
CA GLY A 199 1.52 -28.72 30.83
C GLY A 199 1.48 -27.65 29.73
N VAL A 200 0.93 -26.45 30.03
CA VAL A 200 0.83 -25.35 29.05
C VAL A 200 1.65 -24.11 29.46
N SER A 201 2.44 -24.18 30.51
CA SER A 201 3.20 -23.01 31.01
C SER A 201 4.46 -22.68 30.20
N ASP A 202 4.98 -23.64 29.46
CA ASP A 202 6.26 -23.49 28.76
C ASP A 202 6.27 -24.19 27.38
N LEU A 203 5.25 -23.92 26.58
CA LEU A 203 5.19 -24.46 25.21
C LEU A 203 6.22 -23.74 24.32
N SER A 204 6.83 -24.50 23.42
CA SER A 204 7.51 -23.94 22.26
C SER A 204 6.52 -23.26 21.32
N LYS A 205 7.00 -22.46 20.37
CA LYS A 205 6.12 -21.83 19.37
C LYS A 205 5.40 -22.89 18.52
N GLU A 206 6.07 -23.96 18.15
CA GLU A 206 5.51 -25.07 17.38
C GLU A 206 4.38 -25.77 18.14
N GLU A 207 4.60 -26.08 19.42
CA GLU A 207 3.57 -26.68 20.28
C GLU A 207 2.37 -25.75 20.49
N PHE A 208 2.63 -24.44 20.61
CA PHE A 208 1.57 -23.43 20.68
C PHE A 208 0.73 -23.43 19.40
N LEU A 209 1.36 -23.39 18.21
CA LEU A 209 0.65 -23.40 16.94
C LEU A 209 -0.13 -24.70 16.71
N ASP A 210 0.39 -25.83 17.17
CA ASP A 210 -0.35 -27.12 17.14
C ASP A 210 -1.64 -27.05 17.99
N LYS A 211 -1.59 -26.37 19.16
CA LYS A 211 -2.78 -26.16 20.00
C LYS A 211 -3.78 -25.18 19.35
N VAL A 212 -3.30 -24.15 18.64
CA VAL A 212 -4.16 -23.26 17.84
C VAL A 212 -4.95 -24.06 16.83
N LEU A 213 -4.29 -24.91 16.05
CA LEU A 213 -4.95 -25.73 15.03
C LEU A 213 -5.95 -26.73 15.61
N LYS A 214 -5.72 -27.20 16.84
CA LYS A 214 -6.62 -28.12 17.56
C LYS A 214 -7.72 -27.39 18.34
N GLU A 215 -7.77 -26.06 18.32
CA GLU A 215 -8.75 -25.21 19.04
C GLU A 215 -8.77 -25.49 20.55
N GLU A 216 -7.61 -25.81 21.12
CA GLU A 216 -7.51 -26.10 22.53
C GLU A 216 -7.72 -24.84 23.37
N LEU A 217 -8.16 -25.06 24.63
CA LEU A 217 -8.41 -24.02 25.60
C LEU A 217 -7.38 -24.08 26.74
N LEU A 218 -6.94 -22.90 27.17
CA LEU A 218 -6.20 -22.71 28.40
C LEU A 218 -7.13 -22.09 29.44
N TYR A 219 -7.13 -22.60 30.67
CA TYR A 219 -7.90 -22.05 31.78
C TYR A 219 -6.99 -21.37 32.79
N TYR A 220 -7.42 -20.22 33.29
CA TYR A 220 -6.71 -19.43 34.27
C TYR A 220 -7.68 -18.79 35.27
N VAL A 221 -7.17 -18.31 36.41
CA VAL A 221 -7.98 -17.60 37.41
C VAL A 221 -7.70 -16.11 37.33
N GLU A 222 -8.76 -15.32 37.32
CA GLU A 222 -8.75 -13.87 37.35
C GLU A 222 -9.91 -13.39 38.25
N ASP A 223 -9.61 -12.53 39.23
CA ASP A 223 -10.59 -11.99 40.19
C ASP A 223 -11.47 -13.06 40.87
N GLY A 224 -10.90 -14.25 41.10
CA GLY A 224 -11.59 -15.38 41.71
C GLY A 224 -12.48 -16.21 40.79
N TYR A 225 -12.54 -15.84 39.47
CA TYR A 225 -13.29 -16.58 38.47
C TYR A 225 -12.36 -17.39 37.55
N THR A 226 -12.86 -18.54 37.08
CA THR A 226 -12.16 -19.32 36.06
C THR A 226 -12.50 -18.75 34.69
N MET A 227 -11.48 -18.24 34.03
CA MET A 227 -11.55 -17.72 32.67
C MET A 227 -10.94 -18.75 31.69
N SER A 228 -11.32 -18.66 30.42
CA SER A 228 -10.73 -19.47 29.35
C SER A 228 -10.10 -18.56 28.29
N TYR A 229 -9.01 -19.02 27.73
CA TYR A 229 -8.32 -18.45 26.58
C TYR A 229 -8.23 -19.52 25.50
N GLN A 230 -8.69 -19.24 24.30
CA GLN A 230 -8.48 -20.15 23.17
C GLN A 230 -7.08 -19.87 22.59
N PHE A 231 -6.29 -20.93 22.38
CA PHE A 231 -4.98 -20.75 21.78
C PHE A 231 -5.12 -20.05 20.44
N GLY A 232 -4.32 -19.00 20.23
CA GLY A 232 -4.36 -18.17 19.03
C GLY A 232 -5.21 -16.92 19.10
N ASP A 233 -5.99 -16.73 20.17
CA ASP A 233 -6.74 -15.48 20.35
C ASP A 233 -5.78 -14.30 20.55
N LEU A 234 -6.10 -13.19 19.90
CA LEU A 234 -5.38 -11.92 19.94
C LEU A 234 -6.11 -10.85 20.76
N GLY A 235 -7.27 -11.21 21.31
CA GLY A 235 -8.18 -10.25 21.92
C GLY A 235 -8.94 -9.41 20.90
N PRO A 236 -9.64 -8.34 21.34
CA PRO A 236 -10.57 -7.59 20.49
C PRO A 236 -9.83 -6.64 19.53
N ILE A 237 -9.02 -7.19 18.62
CA ILE A 237 -8.24 -6.44 17.62
C ILE A 237 -9.11 -6.05 16.41
N TYR A 238 -8.51 -5.57 15.35
CA TYR A 238 -9.07 -5.02 14.10
C TYR A 238 -10.42 -5.60 13.67
N GLY A 239 -10.49 -6.89 13.39
CA GLY A 239 -11.69 -7.54 12.87
C GLY A 239 -12.86 -7.45 13.86
N LYS A 240 -12.60 -7.73 15.13
CA LYS A 240 -13.59 -7.61 16.20
C LYS A 240 -14.14 -6.18 16.32
N GLN A 241 -13.26 -5.18 16.30
CA GLN A 241 -13.69 -3.78 16.38
C GLN A 241 -14.49 -3.35 15.14
N TRP A 242 -14.13 -3.83 13.95
CA TRP A 242 -14.80 -3.46 12.70
C TRP A 242 -16.21 -4.04 12.61
N THR A 243 -16.41 -5.25 13.12
CA THR A 243 -17.67 -6.00 12.94
C THR A 243 -18.56 -6.07 14.18
N ASP A 244 -18.00 -5.82 15.36
CA ASP A 244 -18.76 -5.88 16.62
C ASP A 244 -18.16 -4.97 17.70
N TRP A 245 -18.22 -3.67 17.49
CA TRP A 245 -17.90 -2.69 18.55
C TRP A 245 -19.14 -2.49 19.42
N ASN A 246 -19.23 -3.22 20.52
CA ASN A 246 -20.38 -3.18 21.43
C ASN A 246 -21.73 -3.39 20.70
N GLY A 247 -21.81 -4.34 19.80
CA GLY A 247 -22.99 -4.65 19.02
C GLY A 247 -23.14 -3.82 17.73
N VAL A 248 -22.19 -2.95 17.41
CA VAL A 248 -22.20 -2.14 16.19
C VAL A 248 -21.25 -2.76 15.16
N ASN A 249 -21.79 -3.15 14.00
CA ASN A 249 -21.01 -3.52 12.85
C ASN A 249 -20.70 -2.28 12.01
N GLN A 250 -19.47 -1.77 12.10
CA GLN A 250 -19.04 -0.54 11.42
C GLN A 250 -18.96 -0.71 9.90
N ILE A 251 -18.64 -1.91 9.40
CA ILE A 251 -18.60 -2.20 7.95
C ILE A 251 -20.01 -2.13 7.36
N ASP A 252 -20.98 -2.75 8.00
CA ASP A 252 -22.38 -2.70 7.56
C ASP A 252 -22.94 -1.28 7.59
N GLU A 253 -22.63 -0.52 8.66
CA GLU A 253 -23.04 0.88 8.74
C GLU A 253 -22.38 1.73 7.65
N LEU A 254 -21.09 1.51 7.35
CA LEU A 254 -20.39 2.21 6.27
C LEU A 254 -21.08 1.94 4.93
N ILE A 255 -21.29 0.68 4.57
CA ILE A 255 -21.91 0.28 3.30
C ILE A 255 -23.35 0.84 3.21
N TYR A 256 -24.11 0.76 4.30
CA TYR A 256 -25.46 1.34 4.36
C TYR A 256 -25.45 2.85 4.09
N LYS A 257 -24.55 3.59 4.75
CA LYS A 257 -24.42 5.05 4.57
C LYS A 257 -23.95 5.40 3.16
N LEU A 258 -22.96 4.71 2.61
CA LEU A 258 -22.48 4.92 1.24
C LEU A 258 -23.62 4.77 0.21
N LYS A 259 -24.51 3.80 0.39
CA LYS A 259 -25.65 3.58 -0.50
C LYS A 259 -26.81 4.57 -0.32
N ASN A 260 -27.01 5.11 0.88
CA ASN A 260 -28.22 5.88 1.22
C ASN A 260 -27.93 7.36 1.55
N ASN A 261 -26.73 7.70 1.97
CA ASN A 261 -26.30 9.06 2.32
C ASN A 261 -24.80 9.22 2.08
N PRO A 262 -24.34 9.19 0.81
CA PRO A 262 -22.92 9.21 0.46
C PRO A 262 -22.18 10.49 0.87
N ASP A 263 -22.89 11.59 1.14
CA ASP A 263 -22.36 12.87 1.61
C ASP A 263 -22.15 12.95 3.13
N ASP A 264 -22.44 11.86 3.88
CA ASP A 264 -22.22 11.84 5.33
C ASP A 264 -20.73 11.97 5.67
N ARG A 265 -20.38 12.94 6.51
CA ARG A 265 -19.02 13.17 6.99
C ARG A 265 -18.56 12.16 8.05
N ARG A 266 -19.42 11.24 8.45
CA ARG A 266 -19.17 10.16 9.43
C ARG A 266 -19.05 8.79 8.76
N LEU A 267 -18.56 8.75 7.53
CA LEU A 267 -18.17 7.54 6.83
C LEU A 267 -16.81 7.09 7.37
N MET A 268 -16.81 6.36 8.47
CA MET A 268 -15.59 5.99 9.20
C MET A 268 -15.69 4.56 9.73
N VAL A 269 -14.52 3.89 9.79
CA VAL A 269 -14.34 2.61 10.50
C VAL A 269 -13.14 2.77 11.43
N SER A 270 -13.30 2.49 12.72
CA SER A 270 -12.28 2.65 13.75
C SER A 270 -11.97 1.32 14.42
N ALA A 271 -10.68 1.07 14.68
CA ALA A 271 -10.22 -0.05 15.49
C ALA A 271 -9.68 0.40 16.86
N TRP A 272 -9.61 1.71 17.13
CA TRP A 272 -9.01 2.25 18.35
C TRP A 272 -10.03 2.36 19.48
N ASN A 273 -10.33 1.24 20.14
CA ASN A 273 -11.21 1.20 21.29
C ASN A 273 -10.41 1.37 22.59
N VAL A 274 -10.39 2.59 23.13
CA VAL A 274 -9.60 2.94 24.33
C VAL A 274 -9.93 2.04 25.54
N GLY A 275 -11.18 1.59 25.66
CA GLY A 275 -11.60 0.72 26.75
C GLY A 275 -11.00 -0.69 26.70
N GLU A 276 -10.61 -1.18 25.53
CA GLU A 276 -10.17 -2.55 25.28
C GLU A 276 -8.71 -2.68 24.85
N LEU A 277 -7.96 -1.56 24.72
CA LEU A 277 -6.56 -1.60 24.26
C LEU A 277 -5.65 -2.54 25.06
N LYS A 278 -5.90 -2.65 26.38
CA LYS A 278 -5.14 -3.51 27.29
C LYS A 278 -5.40 -5.01 27.08
N ASP A 279 -6.53 -5.35 26.47
CA ASP A 279 -6.95 -6.72 26.21
C ASP A 279 -6.54 -7.20 24.81
N MET A 280 -5.87 -6.34 24.03
CA MET A 280 -5.36 -6.63 22.70
C MET A 280 -3.91 -7.14 22.75
N ALA A 281 -3.60 -8.18 21.99
CA ALA A 281 -2.23 -8.66 21.81
C ALA A 281 -1.31 -7.57 21.23
N LEU A 282 -1.87 -6.73 20.36
CA LEU A 282 -1.21 -5.57 19.75
C LEU A 282 -2.23 -4.45 19.49
N PRO A 283 -2.11 -3.27 20.12
CA PRO A 283 -2.93 -2.12 19.78
C PRO A 283 -2.81 -1.74 18.29
N PRO A 284 -3.93 -1.43 17.62
CA PRO A 284 -3.96 -1.19 16.18
C PRO A 284 -2.94 -0.14 15.71
N CYS A 285 -2.14 -0.48 14.70
CA CYS A 285 -1.23 0.46 14.04
C CYS A 285 -1.99 1.37 13.08
N HIS A 286 -2.74 0.81 12.14
CA HIS A 286 -3.72 1.52 11.32
C HIS A 286 -5.07 1.46 12.04
N TYR A 287 -5.49 2.58 12.60
CA TYR A 287 -6.53 2.59 13.62
C TYR A 287 -7.86 3.21 13.20
N VAL A 288 -7.90 3.97 12.11
CA VAL A 288 -9.11 4.57 11.53
C VAL A 288 -9.00 4.59 10.02
N SER A 289 -10.12 4.36 9.35
CA SER A 289 -10.31 4.74 7.94
C SER A 289 -11.50 5.68 7.81
N GLN A 290 -11.35 6.70 6.95
CA GLN A 290 -12.40 7.65 6.58
C GLN A 290 -12.63 7.58 5.08
N TRP A 291 -13.91 7.63 4.68
CA TRP A 291 -14.34 7.43 3.31
C TRP A 291 -14.97 8.70 2.76
N TYR A 292 -14.82 8.89 1.47
CA TYR A 292 -15.29 10.10 0.79
C TYR A 292 -15.78 9.79 -0.62
N VAL A 293 -16.90 10.39 -0.99
CA VAL A 293 -17.56 10.17 -2.28
C VAL A 293 -17.48 11.44 -3.13
N ASN A 294 -17.20 11.27 -4.41
CA ASN A 294 -17.28 12.33 -5.41
C ASN A 294 -18.17 11.89 -6.56
N GLU A 295 -18.96 12.81 -7.11
CA GLU A 295 -19.70 12.57 -8.35
C GLU A 295 -18.74 12.43 -9.53
N MET A 296 -19.04 11.49 -10.43
CA MET A 296 -18.36 11.34 -11.69
C MET A 296 -18.87 12.34 -12.73
N SER A 297 -17.97 12.88 -13.53
CA SER A 297 -18.38 13.63 -14.72
C SER A 297 -19.06 12.71 -15.74
N HIS A 298 -19.81 13.29 -16.66
CA HIS A 298 -20.39 12.52 -17.75
C HIS A 298 -19.34 11.80 -18.59
N GLU A 299 -18.24 12.48 -18.88
CA GLU A 299 -17.09 11.92 -19.61
C GLU A 299 -16.46 10.74 -18.89
N ASP A 300 -16.30 10.82 -17.55
CA ASP A 300 -15.74 9.73 -16.75
C ASP A 300 -16.69 8.52 -16.71
N ARG A 301 -18.00 8.76 -16.65
CA ARG A 301 -18.98 7.68 -16.75
C ARG A 301 -18.95 6.99 -18.12
N VAL A 302 -18.77 7.75 -19.20
CA VAL A 302 -18.61 7.17 -20.55
C VAL A 302 -17.34 6.32 -20.63
N LYS A 303 -16.20 6.78 -20.10
CA LYS A 303 -14.96 5.99 -20.01
C LYS A 303 -15.15 4.71 -19.18
N GLU A 304 -15.91 4.78 -18.10
CA GLU A 304 -16.19 3.59 -17.29
C GLU A 304 -17.09 2.60 -18.05
N TYR A 305 -18.08 3.10 -18.80
CA TYR A 305 -18.91 2.28 -19.68
C TYR A 305 -18.08 1.59 -20.78
N GLU A 306 -17.11 2.30 -21.38
CA GLU A 306 -16.17 1.71 -22.33
C GLU A 306 -15.38 0.55 -21.72
N LYS A 307 -14.90 0.70 -20.48
CA LYS A 307 -14.21 -0.37 -19.76
C LYS A 307 -15.14 -1.57 -19.49
N MET A 308 -16.41 -1.32 -19.18
CA MET A 308 -17.40 -2.38 -18.96
C MET A 308 -17.68 -3.16 -20.27
N LEU A 309 -17.66 -2.51 -21.41
CA LEU A 309 -17.84 -3.11 -22.73
C LEU A 309 -16.59 -3.85 -23.26
N GLY A 310 -15.42 -3.65 -22.63
CA GLY A 310 -14.15 -4.25 -23.07
C GLY A 310 -13.43 -3.43 -24.13
N SER A 311 -12.76 -2.43 -23.72
CA SER A 311 -11.67 -1.58 -24.30
C SER A 311 -11.51 -1.35 -25.81
N SER A 312 -12.46 -1.67 -26.68
CA SER A 312 -12.32 -1.47 -28.13
C SER A 312 -13.21 -0.34 -28.69
N TYR A 313 -13.92 0.35 -27.84
CA TYR A 313 -14.85 1.39 -28.25
C TYR A 313 -14.33 2.76 -27.79
N ASN A 314 -14.04 3.65 -28.76
CA ASN A 314 -13.88 5.07 -28.47
C ASN A 314 -15.26 5.71 -28.59
N ILE A 315 -16.00 5.75 -27.51
CA ILE A 315 -17.33 6.36 -27.49
C ILE A 315 -17.17 7.88 -27.37
N VAL A 316 -17.73 8.62 -28.31
CA VAL A 316 -17.80 10.08 -28.20
C VAL A 316 -18.76 10.42 -27.06
N PRO A 317 -18.35 11.12 -26.00
CA PRO A 317 -19.18 11.33 -24.80
C PRO A 317 -20.57 11.90 -25.11
N GLU A 318 -20.67 12.81 -26.09
CA GLU A 318 -21.93 13.44 -26.51
C GLU A 318 -22.88 12.47 -27.26
N SER A 319 -22.38 11.31 -27.69
CA SER A 319 -23.19 10.31 -28.38
C SER A 319 -24.01 9.41 -27.48
N ILE A 320 -23.76 9.40 -26.17
CA ILE A 320 -24.45 8.58 -25.21
C ILE A 320 -25.14 9.45 -24.15
N THR A 321 -26.37 9.17 -23.81
CA THR A 321 -27.11 9.95 -22.83
C THR A 321 -26.90 9.46 -21.41
N LYS A 322 -27.19 10.31 -20.41
CA LYS A 322 -27.13 9.92 -19.00
C LYS A 322 -28.07 8.77 -18.71
N GLU A 323 -29.27 8.83 -19.26
CA GLU A 323 -30.32 7.80 -19.12
C GLU A 323 -29.80 6.44 -19.61
N LYS A 324 -29.07 6.43 -20.73
CA LYS A 324 -28.47 5.19 -21.24
C LYS A 324 -27.41 4.62 -20.31
N LEU A 325 -26.56 5.47 -19.74
CA LEU A 325 -25.56 5.05 -18.75
C LEU A 325 -26.24 4.51 -17.47
N ASP A 326 -27.40 5.08 -17.09
CA ASP A 326 -28.16 4.62 -15.93
C ASP A 326 -28.82 3.26 -16.21
N GLU A 327 -29.42 3.06 -17.39
CA GLU A 327 -29.96 1.77 -17.83
C GLU A 327 -28.92 0.65 -17.81
N GLU A 328 -27.66 0.96 -18.18
CA GLU A 328 -26.52 0.03 -18.15
C GLU A 328 -25.87 -0.10 -16.76
N ASN A 329 -26.45 0.54 -15.73
CA ASN A 329 -25.97 0.54 -14.35
C ASN A 329 -24.50 0.99 -14.23
N VAL A 330 -24.09 1.96 -15.07
CA VAL A 330 -22.76 2.56 -14.96
C VAL A 330 -22.65 3.38 -13.67
N PRO A 331 -21.60 3.19 -12.85
CA PRO A 331 -21.44 3.94 -11.61
C PRO A 331 -21.56 5.46 -11.80
N HIS A 332 -22.14 6.12 -10.79
CA HIS A 332 -22.27 7.58 -10.74
C HIS A 332 -21.15 8.25 -9.96
N GLN A 333 -20.48 7.50 -9.09
CA GLN A 333 -19.67 8.06 -8.04
C GLN A 333 -18.32 7.36 -7.95
N TYR A 334 -17.33 8.16 -7.58
CA TYR A 334 -16.02 7.71 -7.12
C TYR A 334 -16.02 7.53 -5.62
N LEU A 335 -15.36 6.47 -5.14
CA LEU A 335 -15.12 6.24 -3.73
C LEU A 335 -13.63 6.38 -3.42
N SER A 336 -13.30 7.19 -2.42
CA SER A 336 -11.96 7.36 -1.88
C SER A 336 -11.89 6.88 -0.44
N CYS A 337 -10.72 6.40 -0.02
CA CYS A 337 -10.44 6.00 1.34
C CYS A 337 -9.16 6.65 1.85
N MET A 338 -9.22 7.23 3.05
CA MET A 338 -8.04 7.67 3.79
C MET A 338 -7.89 6.77 5.01
N TRP A 339 -6.75 6.04 5.13
CA TRP A 339 -6.42 5.35 6.38
C TRP A 339 -5.44 6.16 7.20
N ILE A 340 -5.58 6.06 8.51
CA ILE A 340 -4.74 6.76 9.48
C ILE A 340 -3.99 5.73 10.30
N GLN A 341 -2.65 5.85 10.31
CA GLN A 341 -1.75 4.90 10.92
C GLN A 341 -0.80 5.61 11.88
N ARG A 342 -0.80 5.18 13.17
CA ARG A 342 0.00 5.82 14.22
C ARG A 342 1.48 5.44 14.20
N SER A 343 1.78 4.24 13.70
CA SER A 343 3.13 3.65 13.70
C SER A 343 3.31 2.83 12.42
N VAL A 344 4.33 3.15 11.64
CA VAL A 344 4.52 2.67 10.26
C VAL A 344 5.91 2.09 10.09
N ASP A 345 6.04 0.76 10.14
CA ASP A 345 7.22 0.08 9.60
C ASP A 345 7.19 0.22 8.07
N THR A 346 7.95 1.18 7.57
CA THR A 346 7.91 1.55 6.15
C THR A 346 8.43 0.43 5.26
N CYS A 347 9.38 -0.38 5.75
CA CYS A 347 10.00 -1.44 4.94
C CYS A 347 9.17 -2.72 4.87
N LEU A 348 8.52 -3.13 5.95
CA LEU A 348 7.77 -4.39 6.02
C LEU A 348 6.26 -4.18 6.05
N GLY A 349 5.75 -3.36 6.97
CA GLY A 349 4.30 -3.19 7.17
C GLY A 349 3.63 -2.38 6.06
N LEU A 350 4.14 -1.17 5.77
CA LEU A 350 3.49 -0.24 4.86
C LEU A 350 3.12 -0.83 3.47
N PRO A 351 3.97 -1.64 2.80
CA PRO A 351 3.59 -2.26 1.54
C PRO A 351 2.36 -3.18 1.62
N PHE A 352 2.17 -3.85 2.76
CA PHE A 352 0.98 -4.68 3.01
C PHE A 352 -0.23 -3.79 3.31
N ASP A 353 -0.08 -2.73 4.10
CA ASP A 353 -1.15 -1.78 4.41
C ASP A 353 -1.69 -1.10 3.15
N ILE A 354 -0.79 -0.64 2.24
CA ILE A 354 -1.16 -0.07 0.94
C ILE A 354 -2.01 -1.06 0.15
N LEU A 355 -1.58 -2.30 0.01
CA LEU A 355 -2.31 -3.32 -0.74
C LEU A 355 -3.64 -3.67 -0.07
N SER A 356 -3.64 -3.87 1.24
CA SER A 356 -4.83 -4.23 2.03
C SER A 356 -5.92 -3.17 1.89
N TYR A 357 -5.59 -1.89 2.11
CA TYR A 357 -6.57 -0.80 1.97
C TYR A 357 -6.98 -0.55 0.52
N SER A 358 -6.11 -0.84 -0.47
CA SER A 358 -6.50 -0.78 -1.89
C SER A 358 -7.55 -1.83 -2.24
N ILE A 359 -7.37 -3.06 -1.74
CA ILE A 359 -8.34 -4.13 -1.93
C ILE A 359 -9.63 -3.80 -1.16
N PHE A 360 -9.53 -3.37 0.10
CA PHE A 360 -10.70 -3.00 0.90
C PHE A 360 -11.52 -1.89 0.25
N LEU A 361 -10.86 -0.83 -0.25
CA LEU A 361 -11.52 0.23 -1.03
C LEU A 361 -12.24 -0.34 -2.25
N SER A 362 -11.59 -1.25 -2.97
CA SER A 362 -12.17 -1.86 -4.17
C SER A 362 -13.37 -2.77 -3.86
N LEU A 363 -13.32 -3.55 -2.76
CA LEU A 363 -14.43 -4.39 -2.31
C LEU A 363 -15.65 -3.54 -1.93
N VAL A 364 -15.45 -2.49 -1.13
CA VAL A 364 -16.54 -1.59 -0.71
C VAL A 364 -17.11 -0.84 -1.92
N ALA A 365 -16.27 -0.34 -2.82
CA ALA A 365 -16.70 0.32 -4.05
C ALA A 365 -17.55 -0.63 -4.92
N HIS A 366 -17.12 -1.89 -5.09
CA HIS A 366 -17.87 -2.91 -5.81
C HIS A 366 -19.27 -3.15 -5.21
N ILE A 367 -19.35 -3.32 -3.88
CA ILE A 367 -20.63 -3.55 -3.18
C ILE A 367 -21.57 -2.34 -3.25
N CYS A 368 -21.01 -1.13 -3.35
CA CYS A 368 -21.78 0.12 -3.44
C CYS A 368 -22.03 0.59 -4.88
N ASN A 369 -21.62 -0.13 -5.90
CA ASN A 369 -21.64 0.29 -7.31
C ASN A 369 -20.96 1.64 -7.52
N MET A 370 -19.75 1.80 -6.99
CA MET A 370 -18.89 2.97 -7.12
C MET A 370 -17.56 2.60 -7.80
N VAL A 371 -16.86 3.59 -8.33
CA VAL A 371 -15.50 3.39 -8.88
C VAL A 371 -14.48 3.70 -7.81
N PRO A 372 -13.56 2.77 -7.46
CA PRO A 372 -12.48 3.06 -6.53
C PRO A 372 -11.56 4.14 -7.10
N TYR A 373 -11.25 5.14 -6.28
CA TYR A 373 -10.52 6.31 -6.73
C TYR A 373 -9.24 6.52 -5.94
N LYS A 374 -9.25 7.41 -4.95
CA LYS A 374 -8.04 7.75 -4.19
C LYS A 374 -7.89 6.91 -2.94
N LEU A 375 -6.70 6.37 -2.76
CA LEU A 375 -6.26 5.81 -1.50
C LEU A 375 -5.21 6.74 -0.88
N ILE A 376 -5.46 7.20 0.34
CA ILE A 376 -4.60 8.17 1.03
C ILE A 376 -4.16 7.60 2.36
N GLY A 377 -2.84 7.53 2.62
CA GLY A 377 -2.29 7.16 3.91
C GLY A 377 -1.86 8.38 4.71
N GLN A 378 -2.46 8.57 5.89
CA GLN A 378 -1.99 9.54 6.88
C GLN A 378 -1.11 8.79 7.89
N LEU A 379 0.20 9.02 7.80
CA LEU A 379 1.22 8.23 8.46
C LEU A 379 1.82 9.02 9.64
N GLY A 380 1.65 8.52 10.85
CA GLY A 380 2.15 9.13 12.08
C GLY A 380 3.65 8.98 12.26
N ASP A 381 4.10 8.09 13.15
CA ASP A 381 5.51 7.73 13.33
C ASP A 381 5.93 6.80 12.18
N THR A 382 6.50 7.39 11.14
CA THR A 382 6.89 6.70 9.91
C THR A 382 8.38 6.42 9.97
N HIS A 383 8.77 5.14 10.05
CA HIS A 383 10.13 4.78 10.41
C HIS A 383 10.70 3.61 9.61
N ILE A 384 12.04 3.56 9.61
CA ILE A 384 12.85 2.45 9.12
C ILE A 384 13.73 1.99 10.27
N TYR A 385 13.71 0.70 10.60
CA TYR A 385 14.64 0.14 11.60
C TYR A 385 16.07 0.19 11.07
N LYS A 386 17.05 0.54 11.94
CA LYS A 386 18.45 0.66 11.52
C LYS A 386 19.02 -0.61 10.91
N ASN A 387 18.55 -1.79 11.34
CA ASN A 387 18.94 -3.08 10.77
C ASN A 387 18.36 -3.35 9.36
N GLN A 388 17.45 -2.51 8.89
CA GLN A 388 16.81 -2.59 7.57
C GLN A 388 17.40 -1.59 6.57
N LEU A 389 18.18 -0.60 7.02
CA LEU A 389 18.65 0.54 6.21
C LEU A 389 19.40 0.11 4.93
N GLU A 390 20.31 -0.84 5.03
CA GLU A 390 21.09 -1.27 3.85
C GLU A 390 20.23 -1.92 2.77
N VAL A 391 19.17 -2.62 3.17
CA VAL A 391 18.22 -3.22 2.23
C VAL A 391 17.26 -2.15 1.66
N ALA A 392 16.85 -1.17 2.48
CA ALA A 392 16.05 -0.04 2.03
C ALA A 392 16.80 0.79 0.97
N LYS A 393 18.10 1.02 1.18
CA LYS A 393 18.96 1.67 0.20
C LYS A 393 19.02 0.89 -1.12
N GLN A 394 19.13 -0.44 -1.08
CA GLN A 394 19.09 -1.27 -2.28
C GLN A 394 17.76 -1.13 -3.04
N GLN A 395 16.65 -0.97 -2.33
CA GLN A 395 15.34 -0.76 -2.97
C GLN A 395 15.26 0.60 -3.68
N LEU A 396 15.88 1.65 -3.14
CA LEU A 396 15.94 2.98 -3.78
C LEU A 396 16.62 2.97 -5.16
N TRP A 397 17.53 2.01 -5.42
CA TRP A 397 18.18 1.88 -6.73
C TRP A 397 17.35 1.13 -7.77
N ARG A 398 16.17 0.63 -7.43
CA ARG A 398 15.29 -0.08 -8.36
C ARG A 398 14.42 0.91 -9.12
N ASN A 399 14.37 0.74 -10.44
CA ASN A 399 13.56 1.60 -11.31
C ASN A 399 12.05 1.40 -11.02
N PRO A 400 11.33 2.43 -10.53
CA PRO A 400 9.90 2.34 -10.22
C PRO A 400 9.01 2.25 -11.47
N PHE A 401 9.54 2.53 -12.66
CA PHE A 401 8.81 2.56 -13.93
C PHE A 401 8.98 1.28 -14.75
N LYS A 402 9.75 0.32 -14.26
CA LYS A 402 10.06 -0.90 -15.01
C LYS A 402 8.84 -1.78 -15.28
N TYR A 403 7.93 -1.84 -14.34
CA TYR A 403 6.74 -2.69 -14.43
C TYR A 403 5.48 -1.84 -14.34
N LYS A 404 4.48 -2.18 -15.15
CA LYS A 404 3.17 -1.51 -15.11
C LYS A 404 2.39 -1.93 -13.85
N PRO A 405 1.56 -1.05 -13.29
CA PRO A 405 0.65 -1.43 -12.21
C PRO A 405 -0.26 -2.58 -12.64
N PRO A 406 -0.45 -3.62 -11.82
CA PRO A 406 -1.36 -4.71 -12.14
C PRO A 406 -2.82 -4.26 -11.97
N LYS A 407 -3.74 -5.12 -12.42
CA LYS A 407 -5.18 -4.91 -12.28
C LYS A 407 -5.73 -5.79 -11.16
N LEU A 408 -6.62 -5.22 -10.35
CA LEU A 408 -7.47 -5.99 -9.46
C LEU A 408 -8.73 -6.41 -10.22
N VAL A 409 -9.04 -7.71 -10.18
CA VAL A 409 -10.25 -8.27 -10.78
C VAL A 409 -11.04 -8.95 -9.68
N LEU A 410 -12.26 -8.49 -9.47
CA LEU A 410 -13.20 -9.02 -8.49
C LEU A 410 -14.28 -9.85 -9.19
N ASN A 411 -14.80 -10.86 -8.49
CA ASN A 411 -15.97 -11.59 -8.95
C ASN A 411 -17.20 -10.68 -8.89
N LYS A 412 -17.76 -10.35 -10.06
CA LYS A 412 -18.87 -9.40 -10.21
C LYS A 412 -20.20 -9.89 -9.65
N GLU A 413 -20.33 -11.19 -9.42
CA GLU A 413 -21.57 -11.79 -8.89
C GLU A 413 -21.73 -11.61 -7.38
N ILE A 414 -20.63 -11.31 -6.67
CA ILE A 414 -20.67 -11.08 -5.23
C ILE A 414 -21.40 -9.75 -4.92
N LYS A 415 -22.39 -9.81 -4.04
CA LYS A 415 -23.23 -8.66 -3.65
C LYS A 415 -23.15 -8.33 -2.17
N ASN A 416 -22.50 -9.17 -1.38
CA ASN A 416 -22.26 -8.94 0.04
C ASN A 416 -20.75 -9.04 0.30
N ILE A 417 -20.20 -8.10 1.06
CA ILE A 417 -18.76 -8.03 1.32
C ILE A 417 -18.24 -9.29 2.05
N TYR A 418 -19.07 -9.91 2.85
CA TYR A 418 -18.75 -11.13 3.60
C TYR A 418 -18.74 -12.41 2.75
N ASP A 419 -19.23 -12.36 1.52
CA ASP A 419 -19.23 -13.51 0.62
C ASP A 419 -17.96 -13.64 -0.21
N PHE A 420 -17.07 -12.62 -0.16
CA PHE A 420 -15.79 -12.70 -0.86
C PHE A 420 -14.87 -13.73 -0.22
N THR A 421 -14.27 -14.54 -1.08
CA THR A 421 -13.20 -15.49 -0.76
C THR A 421 -11.91 -15.09 -1.47
N GLU A 422 -10.80 -15.75 -1.14
CA GLU A 422 -9.51 -15.57 -1.83
C GLU A 422 -9.63 -15.77 -3.35
N ASP A 423 -10.46 -16.71 -3.79
CA ASP A 423 -10.65 -17.05 -5.20
C ASP A 423 -11.39 -15.97 -5.99
N ASP A 424 -12.13 -15.10 -5.32
CA ASP A 424 -12.89 -13.99 -5.91
C ASP A 424 -12.08 -12.72 -6.12
N ILE A 425 -10.83 -12.69 -5.62
CA ILE A 425 -9.95 -11.52 -5.63
C ILE A 425 -8.67 -11.87 -6.40
N LYS A 426 -8.54 -11.40 -7.64
CA LYS A 426 -7.41 -11.74 -8.50
C LYS A 426 -6.59 -10.51 -8.86
N ILE A 427 -5.27 -10.60 -8.68
CA ILE A 427 -4.30 -9.60 -9.13
C ILE A 427 -3.71 -10.09 -10.45
N VAL A 428 -4.04 -9.40 -11.53
CA VAL A 428 -3.67 -9.80 -12.90
C VAL A 428 -2.57 -8.91 -13.44
N GLY A 429 -1.52 -9.52 -14.01
CA GLY A 429 -0.40 -8.79 -14.59
C GLY A 429 0.61 -8.26 -13.57
N TYR A 430 0.68 -8.84 -12.37
CA TYR A 430 1.66 -8.43 -11.37
C TYR A 430 3.05 -8.96 -11.70
N GLU A 431 3.93 -8.05 -12.06
CA GLU A 431 5.36 -8.26 -12.23
C GLU A 431 6.12 -7.37 -11.25
N SER A 432 7.26 -7.84 -10.77
CA SER A 432 8.06 -7.10 -9.79
C SER A 432 9.53 -7.49 -9.85
N TYR A 433 10.37 -6.65 -9.28
CA TYR A 433 11.71 -7.07 -8.89
C TYR A 433 11.66 -8.21 -7.87
N PRO A 434 12.73 -9.01 -7.73
CA PRO A 434 12.82 -10.05 -6.71
C PRO A 434 12.56 -9.52 -5.30
N PRO A 435 12.11 -10.38 -4.36
CA PRO A 435 11.88 -9.97 -2.98
C PRO A 435 13.17 -9.45 -2.33
N LEU A 436 13.02 -8.51 -1.40
CA LEU A 436 14.07 -8.05 -0.51
C LEU A 436 13.85 -8.65 0.88
N LYS A 437 14.93 -9.19 1.46
CA LYS A 437 14.87 -9.80 2.80
C LYS A 437 15.19 -8.73 3.85
N TYR A 438 14.16 -8.10 4.35
CA TYR A 438 14.26 -7.21 5.50
C TYR A 438 14.27 -8.03 6.81
N LYS A 439 15.06 -7.60 7.78
CA LYS A 439 15.05 -8.19 9.12
C LYS A 439 13.80 -7.74 9.86
N LEU A 440 13.06 -8.69 10.42
CA LEU A 440 11.94 -8.38 11.30
C LEU A 440 12.49 -7.81 12.62
N SER A 441 11.91 -6.71 13.07
CA SER A 441 12.20 -6.10 14.37
C SER A 441 10.95 -6.23 15.24
N VAL A 442 10.98 -7.21 16.13
CA VAL A 442 9.91 -7.44 17.13
C VAL A 442 10.41 -6.99 18.49
N GLY A 443 9.59 -6.21 19.19
CA GLY A 443 9.87 -5.86 20.58
C GLY A 443 9.76 -7.12 21.45
N LEU A 444 10.86 -7.51 22.06
CA LEU A 444 10.92 -8.58 23.06
C LEU A 444 10.22 -8.14 24.36
#